data_42f6bbfd122d7a28ad0540dd997e5ebf
#
_entry.id   42f6bbfd122d7a28ad0540dd997e5ebf
#
_cell.length_a   1.000
_cell.length_b   1.000
_cell.length_c   1.000
_cell.angle_alpha   90.00
_cell.angle_beta   90.00
_cell.angle_gamma   90.00
#
_symmetry.space_group_name_H-M   'P 1'
#
loop_
_entity.id
_entity.type
_entity.pdbx_description
1 polymer ?
#
loop_
_entity_poly.entity_id
_entity_poly.type
_entity_poly.pdbx_seq_one_letter_code
_entity_poly.pdbx_strand_id
1 'polypeptide(L)'
;TAFNASVLTDTPETTEKCLGAIANVMSDRSMGAQLLGAHLEGPFLAKEYKGAMPEALLREGDEKLLRAYQNRFPGVIRYITVSPEVPGVVDMIGKISQDVTVAIGHSGADYDTSMEAIRRGARCVTHTFNAMRLFHQHQPAIMGAALESDCWCEAICDGRHLHPGTVRMLLKCKGWDRVIAITDSIMAAGLPGGNYKLGVNDVGVRGGDAGLAPNGVRAGSTLSLAHALRDNVGFTHHTVQ
;
A
#
# COMPACT_ATOMS: atom_id res chain seq x y z
N THR A 1 15.71 10.94 -5.71
CA THR A 1 14.44 10.45 -5.16
C THR A 1 13.72 9.64 -6.23
N ALA A 2 13.08 8.54 -5.83
CA ALA A 2 12.32 7.66 -6.72
C ALA A 2 11.01 7.23 -6.05
N PHE A 3 10.00 6.86 -6.85
CA PHE A 3 8.70 6.43 -6.34
C PHE A 3 8.00 5.48 -7.29
N ASN A 4 7.04 4.71 -6.80
CA ASN A 4 6.03 4.01 -7.58
C ASN A 4 4.71 4.79 -7.51
N ALA A 5 4.02 4.92 -8.64
CA ALA A 5 2.67 5.49 -8.65
C ALA A 5 1.68 4.40 -8.26
N SER A 6 0.93 4.63 -7.19
CA SER A 6 -0.10 3.69 -6.75
C SER A 6 -1.36 3.82 -7.61
N VAL A 7 -1.84 2.68 -8.08
CA VAL A 7 -3.09 2.51 -8.82
C VAL A 7 -4.01 1.69 -7.93
N LEU A 8 -5.02 2.33 -7.38
CA LEU A 8 -6.01 1.66 -6.53
C LEU A 8 -6.90 0.72 -7.35
N THR A 9 -7.58 -0.20 -6.68
CA THR A 9 -8.56 -1.09 -7.30
C THR A 9 -9.64 -0.30 -8.02
N ASP A 10 -9.74 -0.47 -9.33
CA ASP A 10 -10.73 0.16 -10.22
C ASP A 10 -11.14 -0.82 -11.34
N THR A 11 -11.93 -0.37 -12.30
CA THR A 11 -12.28 -1.17 -13.47
C THR A 11 -11.03 -1.50 -14.28
N PRO A 12 -11.03 -2.61 -15.05
CA PRO A 12 -9.90 -2.95 -15.92
C PRO A 12 -9.54 -1.81 -16.87
N GLU A 13 -10.52 -1.13 -17.43
CA GLU A 13 -10.33 -0.02 -18.37
C GLU A 13 -9.62 1.17 -17.70
N THR A 14 -10.02 1.52 -16.46
CA THR A 14 -9.37 2.59 -15.70
C THR A 14 -7.94 2.19 -15.31
N THR A 15 -7.76 0.95 -14.85
CA THR A 15 -6.43 0.41 -14.51
C THR A 15 -5.49 0.48 -15.72
N GLU A 16 -5.95 0.06 -16.90
CA GLU A 16 -5.15 0.13 -18.13
C GLU A 16 -4.81 1.58 -18.54
N LYS A 17 -5.74 2.52 -18.38
CA LYS A 17 -5.46 3.94 -18.61
C LYS A 17 -4.36 4.46 -17.68
N CYS A 18 -4.42 4.11 -16.39
CA CYS A 18 -3.40 4.49 -15.41
C CYS A 18 -2.04 3.88 -15.77
N LEU A 19 -2.00 2.58 -16.10
CA LEU A 19 -0.76 1.90 -16.50
C LEU A 19 -0.16 2.51 -17.77
N GLY A 20 -1.00 2.85 -18.76
CA GLY A 20 -0.57 3.54 -19.99
C GLY A 20 0.00 4.93 -19.71
N ALA A 21 -0.63 5.70 -18.83
CA ALA A 21 -0.13 7.02 -18.43
C ALA A 21 1.23 6.90 -17.71
N ILE A 22 1.38 5.93 -16.80
CA ILE A 22 2.63 5.65 -16.11
C ILE A 22 3.73 5.26 -17.12
N ALA A 23 3.42 4.35 -18.06
CA ALA A 23 4.36 3.91 -19.09
C ALA A 23 4.91 5.08 -19.90
N ASN A 24 4.05 6.04 -20.25
CA ASN A 24 4.43 7.20 -21.07
C ASN A 24 5.41 8.14 -20.36
N VAL A 25 5.37 8.22 -19.02
CA VAL A 25 6.21 9.17 -18.26
C VAL A 25 7.39 8.51 -17.54
N MET A 26 7.47 7.18 -17.49
CA MET A 26 8.57 6.47 -16.81
C MET A 26 9.97 6.80 -17.36
N SER A 27 10.06 7.11 -18.65
CA SER A 27 11.32 7.47 -19.31
C SER A 27 11.70 8.95 -19.14
N ASP A 28 10.77 9.78 -18.69
CA ASP A 28 11.01 11.21 -18.51
C ASP A 28 11.84 11.48 -17.25
N ARG A 29 13.07 11.92 -17.45
CA ARG A 29 14.02 12.28 -16.39
C ARG A 29 13.97 13.74 -15.98
N SER A 30 13.15 14.56 -16.64
CA SER A 30 13.05 16.00 -16.37
C SER A 30 12.22 16.32 -15.11
N MET A 31 11.48 15.37 -14.58
CA MET A 31 10.51 15.58 -13.50
C MET A 31 11.12 15.61 -12.08
N GLY A 32 12.42 15.61 -11.92
CA GLY A 32 13.09 15.64 -10.61
C GLY A 32 13.10 14.30 -9.87
N ALA A 33 11.95 13.78 -9.43
CA ALA A 33 11.82 12.44 -8.86
C ALA A 33 11.58 11.39 -9.97
N GLN A 34 12.31 10.28 -9.90
CA GLN A 34 12.17 9.21 -10.89
C GLN A 34 10.94 8.35 -10.62
N LEU A 35 10.04 8.23 -11.60
CA LEU A 35 8.97 7.25 -11.59
C LEU A 35 9.55 5.87 -11.95
N LEU A 36 9.49 4.91 -11.00
CA LEU A 36 10.01 3.56 -11.17
C LEU A 36 9.02 2.64 -11.89
N GLY A 37 7.73 2.87 -11.68
CA GLY A 37 6.64 2.11 -12.24
C GLY A 37 5.35 2.24 -11.45
N ALA A 38 4.44 1.31 -11.67
CA ALA A 38 3.17 1.21 -10.98
C ALA A 38 3.27 0.30 -9.75
N HIS A 39 2.58 0.70 -8.69
CA HIS A 39 2.13 -0.13 -7.59
C HIS A 39 0.64 -0.41 -7.80
N LEU A 40 0.25 -1.66 -7.98
CA LEU A 40 -1.16 -2.06 -8.00
C LEU A 40 -1.62 -2.36 -6.57
N GLU A 41 -2.56 -1.57 -6.06
CA GLU A 41 -3.19 -1.83 -4.77
C GLU A 41 -4.48 -2.63 -4.98
N GLY A 42 -4.35 -3.94 -4.92
CA GLY A 42 -5.37 -4.90 -5.31
C GLY A 42 -5.29 -5.28 -6.82
N PRO A 43 -6.39 -5.84 -7.37
CA PRO A 43 -7.74 -6.01 -6.81
C PRO A 43 -7.94 -7.26 -5.91
N PHE A 44 -6.91 -8.01 -5.61
CA PHE A 44 -6.97 -9.28 -4.87
C PHE A 44 -6.91 -9.02 -3.35
N LEU A 45 -7.89 -8.26 -2.84
CA LEU A 45 -7.95 -7.80 -1.46
C LEU A 45 -9.16 -8.35 -0.71
N ALA A 46 -9.02 -8.50 0.61
CA ALA A 46 -10.08 -8.97 1.48
C ALA A 46 -11.18 -7.92 1.65
N LYS A 47 -12.45 -8.30 1.48
CA LYS A 47 -13.61 -7.41 1.56
C LYS A 47 -13.74 -6.73 2.91
N GLU A 48 -13.47 -7.43 3.99
CA GLU A 48 -13.55 -6.90 5.36
C GLU A 48 -12.50 -5.81 5.64
N TYR A 49 -11.37 -5.86 4.93
CA TYR A 49 -10.23 -4.97 5.10
C TYR A 49 -10.01 -4.07 3.88
N LYS A 50 -11.01 -3.91 3.04
CA LYS A 50 -10.92 -3.18 1.77
C LYS A 50 -10.62 -1.68 1.93
N GLY A 51 -10.79 -1.10 3.11
CA GLY A 51 -10.63 0.34 3.29
C GLY A 51 -11.52 1.14 2.34
N ALA A 52 -10.92 2.01 1.55
CA ALA A 52 -11.62 2.82 0.54
C ALA A 52 -11.87 2.08 -0.79
N MET A 53 -11.41 0.85 -0.98
CA MET A 53 -11.56 0.12 -2.24
C MET A 53 -13.03 -0.23 -2.51
N PRO A 54 -13.49 -0.12 -3.78
CA PRO A 54 -14.85 -0.51 -4.17
C PRO A 54 -15.01 -2.03 -4.07
N GLU A 55 -15.90 -2.50 -3.19
CA GLU A 55 -16.08 -3.93 -2.94
C GLU A 55 -16.45 -4.73 -4.20
N ALA A 56 -17.28 -4.14 -5.07
CA ALA A 56 -17.73 -4.78 -6.31
C ALA A 56 -16.58 -5.06 -7.31
N LEU A 57 -15.41 -4.43 -7.13
CA LEU A 57 -14.25 -4.57 -8.01
C LEU A 57 -13.16 -5.49 -7.43
N LEU A 58 -13.35 -5.96 -6.18
CA LEU A 58 -12.44 -6.92 -5.57
C LEU A 58 -12.59 -8.30 -6.20
N ARG A 59 -11.48 -9.03 -6.29
CA ARG A 59 -11.38 -10.32 -6.96
C ARG A 59 -10.62 -11.34 -6.14
N GLU A 60 -10.86 -12.60 -6.40
CA GLU A 60 -9.97 -13.70 -6.00
C GLU A 60 -8.65 -13.62 -6.76
N GLY A 61 -7.63 -14.36 -6.30
CA GLY A 61 -6.32 -14.39 -6.91
C GLY A 61 -6.37 -14.84 -8.38
N ASP A 62 -6.01 -13.95 -9.28
CA ASP A 62 -6.04 -14.18 -10.73
C ASP A 62 -4.70 -13.77 -11.37
N GLU A 63 -3.79 -14.73 -11.46
CA GLU A 63 -2.51 -14.55 -12.14
C GLU A 63 -2.68 -14.12 -13.60
N LYS A 64 -3.72 -14.64 -14.29
CA LYS A 64 -3.93 -14.35 -15.71
C LYS A 64 -4.25 -12.88 -15.95
N LEU A 65 -5.02 -12.26 -15.06
CA LEU A 65 -5.30 -10.83 -15.11
C LEU A 65 -4.01 -10.01 -14.97
N LEU A 66 -3.19 -10.34 -13.97
CA LEU A 66 -1.91 -9.64 -13.78
C LEU A 66 -0.99 -9.82 -15.00
N ARG A 67 -0.88 -11.04 -15.52
CA ARG A 67 -0.08 -11.34 -16.74
C ARG A 67 -0.60 -10.58 -17.95
N ALA A 68 -1.91 -10.43 -18.10
CA ALA A 68 -2.49 -9.63 -19.20
C ALA A 68 -2.03 -8.17 -19.12
N TYR A 69 -2.04 -7.56 -17.93
CA TYR A 69 -1.52 -6.21 -17.73
C TYR A 69 0.00 -6.12 -17.98
N GLN A 70 0.78 -7.09 -17.49
CA GLN A 70 2.23 -7.12 -17.70
C GLN A 70 2.60 -7.26 -19.19
N ASN A 71 1.86 -8.08 -19.94
CA ASN A 71 2.06 -8.26 -21.37
C ASN A 71 1.72 -6.99 -22.16
N ARG A 72 0.66 -6.28 -21.76
CA ARG A 72 0.25 -5.03 -22.40
C ARG A 72 1.14 -3.85 -22.06
N PHE A 73 1.69 -3.82 -20.83
CA PHE A 73 2.55 -2.76 -20.31
C PHE A 73 3.85 -3.35 -19.74
N PRO A 74 4.76 -3.83 -20.58
CA PRO A 74 5.97 -4.54 -20.14
C PRO A 74 6.82 -3.67 -19.23
N GLY A 75 7.18 -4.21 -18.05
CA GLY A 75 8.06 -3.54 -17.09
C GLY A 75 7.45 -2.36 -16.33
N VAL A 76 6.15 -2.07 -16.52
CA VAL A 76 5.46 -0.97 -15.82
C VAL A 76 5.08 -1.36 -14.40
N ILE A 77 4.50 -2.55 -14.20
CA ILE A 77 4.09 -3.01 -12.88
C ILE A 77 5.31 -3.50 -12.11
N ARG A 78 5.65 -2.81 -11.03
CA ARG A 78 6.82 -3.13 -10.18
C ARG A 78 6.45 -3.68 -8.81
N TYR A 79 5.24 -3.41 -8.38
CA TYR A 79 4.80 -3.67 -7.02
C TYR A 79 3.31 -4.01 -7.02
N ILE A 80 2.89 -4.95 -6.18
CA ILE A 80 1.48 -5.29 -6.00
C ILE A 80 1.17 -5.59 -4.54
N THR A 81 0.05 -5.06 -4.05
CA THR A 81 -0.51 -5.38 -2.73
C THR A 81 -1.65 -6.38 -2.88
N VAL A 82 -1.60 -7.44 -2.08
CA VAL A 82 -2.59 -8.52 -2.06
C VAL A 82 -2.93 -8.96 -0.64
N SER A 83 -4.08 -9.57 -0.44
CA SER A 83 -4.51 -10.13 0.85
C SER A 83 -4.34 -11.65 0.84
N PRO A 84 -3.47 -12.23 1.68
CA PRO A 84 -3.13 -13.66 1.62
C PRO A 84 -4.32 -14.61 1.80
N GLU A 85 -5.32 -14.23 2.61
CA GLU A 85 -6.51 -15.03 2.89
C GLU A 85 -7.49 -15.10 1.72
N VAL A 86 -7.34 -14.26 0.72
CA VAL A 86 -8.20 -14.30 -0.46
C VAL A 86 -7.89 -15.56 -1.28
N PRO A 87 -8.91 -16.33 -1.70
CA PRO A 87 -8.70 -17.58 -2.43
C PRO A 87 -7.76 -17.44 -3.62
N GLY A 88 -6.80 -18.36 -3.75
CA GLY A 88 -5.82 -18.38 -4.84
C GLY A 88 -4.65 -17.40 -4.71
N VAL A 89 -4.66 -16.47 -3.76
CA VAL A 89 -3.62 -15.43 -3.64
C VAL A 89 -2.28 -16.02 -3.21
N VAL A 90 -2.24 -16.91 -2.22
CA VAL A 90 -0.97 -17.51 -1.75
C VAL A 90 -0.28 -18.26 -2.89
N ASP A 91 -1.03 -19.04 -3.68
CA ASP A 91 -0.48 -19.73 -4.84
C ASP A 91 -0.02 -18.76 -5.94
N MET A 92 -0.77 -17.69 -6.16
CA MET A 92 -0.41 -16.62 -7.10
C MET A 92 0.91 -15.96 -6.68
N ILE A 93 1.11 -15.65 -5.40
CA ILE A 93 2.36 -15.05 -4.88
C ILE A 93 3.57 -15.87 -5.34
N GLY A 94 3.54 -17.20 -5.16
CA GLY A 94 4.64 -18.08 -5.55
C GLY A 94 4.99 -18.02 -7.05
N LYS A 95 4.04 -17.65 -7.89
CA LYS A 95 4.23 -17.57 -9.34
C LYS A 95 4.68 -16.20 -9.83
N ILE A 96 4.30 -15.13 -9.13
CA ILE A 96 4.56 -13.75 -9.59
C ILE A 96 5.72 -13.07 -8.88
N SER A 97 6.16 -13.57 -7.73
CA SER A 97 7.17 -12.92 -6.86
C SER A 97 8.57 -12.78 -7.48
N GLN A 98 8.84 -13.47 -8.58
CA GLN A 98 10.08 -13.31 -9.35
C GLN A 98 10.02 -12.11 -10.33
N ASP A 99 8.83 -11.67 -10.69
CA ASP A 99 8.60 -10.65 -11.70
C ASP A 99 8.22 -9.30 -11.11
N VAL A 100 7.53 -9.32 -9.97
CA VAL A 100 7.06 -8.12 -9.27
C VAL A 100 7.27 -8.26 -7.76
N THR A 101 7.57 -7.15 -7.09
CA THR A 101 7.60 -7.14 -5.63
C THR A 101 6.18 -7.30 -5.10
N VAL A 102 5.97 -8.32 -4.28
CA VAL A 102 4.67 -8.58 -3.66
C VAL A 102 4.66 -8.07 -2.23
N ALA A 103 3.66 -7.27 -1.91
CA ALA A 103 3.34 -6.87 -0.54
C ALA A 103 2.04 -7.52 -0.08
N ILE A 104 1.93 -7.79 1.20
CA ILE A 104 0.69 -8.18 1.84
C ILE A 104 0.08 -7.00 2.58
N GLY A 105 -1.23 -6.83 2.47
CA GLY A 105 -1.96 -5.71 3.07
C GLY A 105 -3.46 -5.86 2.88
N HIS A 106 -4.23 -4.90 3.40
CA HIS A 106 -5.70 -4.97 3.35
C HIS A 106 -6.24 -6.33 3.78
N SER A 107 -5.74 -6.84 4.90
CA SER A 107 -5.81 -8.27 5.20
C SER A 107 -6.21 -8.57 6.64
N GLY A 108 -7.10 -9.53 6.78
CA GLY A 108 -7.45 -10.19 8.04
C GLY A 108 -6.77 -11.53 8.23
N ALA A 109 -5.78 -11.87 7.41
CA ALA A 109 -5.08 -13.14 7.46
C ALA A 109 -4.58 -13.48 8.86
N ASP A 110 -4.70 -14.73 9.22
CA ASP A 110 -4.04 -15.24 10.42
C ASP A 110 -2.51 -15.28 10.25
N TYR A 111 -1.84 -15.60 11.32
CA TYR A 111 -0.37 -15.64 11.36
C TYR A 111 0.20 -16.65 10.36
N ASP A 112 -0.35 -17.87 10.33
CA ASP A 112 0.17 -18.97 9.51
C ASP A 112 -0.02 -18.69 8.01
N THR A 113 -1.18 -18.19 7.62
CA THR A 113 -1.47 -17.76 6.23
C THR A 113 -0.54 -16.64 5.79
N SER A 114 -0.28 -15.67 6.70
CA SER A 114 0.63 -14.56 6.41
C SER A 114 2.08 -15.03 6.27
N MET A 115 2.53 -15.93 7.14
CA MET A 115 3.87 -16.51 7.05
C MET A 115 4.04 -17.38 5.80
N GLU A 116 2.98 -18.11 5.38
CA GLU A 116 3.04 -18.85 4.11
C GLU A 116 3.17 -17.89 2.91
N ALA A 117 2.43 -16.79 2.88
CA ALA A 117 2.57 -15.77 1.84
C ALA A 117 4.01 -15.22 1.77
N ILE A 118 4.64 -14.98 2.92
CA ILE A 118 6.03 -14.54 3.01
C ILE A 118 7.00 -15.62 2.48
N ARG A 119 6.80 -16.88 2.88
CA ARG A 119 7.60 -18.02 2.36
C ARG A 119 7.47 -18.16 0.84
N ARG A 120 6.29 -17.89 0.29
CA ARG A 120 6.00 -17.91 -1.15
C ARG A 120 6.59 -16.72 -1.90
N GLY A 121 7.10 -15.72 -1.22
CA GLY A 121 7.84 -14.63 -1.84
C GLY A 121 7.30 -13.23 -1.62
N ALA A 122 6.30 -13.03 -0.77
CA ALA A 122 5.96 -11.69 -0.32
C ALA A 122 7.13 -11.07 0.46
N ARG A 123 7.43 -9.79 0.19
CA ARG A 123 8.62 -9.11 0.73
C ARG A 123 8.30 -7.86 1.53
N CYS A 124 7.08 -7.34 1.39
CA CYS A 124 6.65 -6.10 2.02
C CYS A 124 5.30 -6.27 2.71
N VAL A 125 5.02 -5.35 3.62
CA VAL A 125 3.71 -5.17 4.26
C VAL A 125 3.27 -3.73 3.99
N THR A 126 2.18 -3.58 3.25
CA THR A 126 1.65 -2.29 2.78
C THR A 126 1.07 -1.52 3.95
N HIS A 127 1.39 -0.21 4.06
CA HIS A 127 0.90 0.73 5.10
C HIS A 127 0.57 0.03 6.44
N THR A 128 1.57 -0.65 6.98
CA THR A 128 1.51 -1.52 8.15
C THR A 128 0.61 -0.95 9.27
N PHE A 129 -0.24 -1.78 9.86
CA PHE A 129 -1.32 -1.51 10.81
C PHE A 129 -2.63 -0.98 10.19
N ASN A 130 -2.62 -0.36 9.01
CA ASN A 130 -3.82 0.19 8.39
C ASN A 130 -4.55 -0.89 7.58
N ALA A 131 -5.89 -0.92 7.69
CA ALA A 131 -6.73 -1.91 7.03
C ALA A 131 -6.24 -3.37 7.26
N MET A 132 -5.88 -3.70 8.49
CA MET A 132 -5.38 -5.01 8.89
C MET A 132 -6.04 -5.51 10.16
N ARG A 133 -6.10 -6.85 10.30
CA ARG A 133 -6.51 -7.47 11.56
C ARG A 133 -5.57 -7.06 12.67
N LEU A 134 -6.15 -6.68 13.81
CA LEU A 134 -5.38 -6.23 14.98
C LEU A 134 -4.59 -7.39 15.60
N PHE A 135 -3.41 -7.07 16.14
CA PHE A 135 -2.60 -7.99 16.91
C PHE A 135 -3.32 -8.41 18.20
N HIS A 136 -3.35 -9.70 18.48
CA HIS A 136 -3.83 -10.26 19.73
C HIS A 136 -2.86 -11.34 20.21
N GLN A 137 -2.59 -11.44 21.53
CA GLN A 137 -1.59 -12.35 22.09
C GLN A 137 -1.80 -13.84 21.75
N HIS A 138 -3.03 -14.25 21.49
CA HIS A 138 -3.36 -15.62 21.07
C HIS A 138 -3.49 -15.78 19.56
N GLN A 139 -3.63 -14.68 18.83
CA GLN A 139 -3.80 -14.67 17.38
C GLN A 139 -3.09 -13.43 16.80
N PRO A 140 -1.77 -13.49 16.63
CA PRO A 140 -0.98 -12.32 16.25
C PRO A 140 -1.27 -11.84 14.83
N ALA A 141 -1.95 -12.64 14.00
CA ALA A 141 -2.41 -12.30 12.66
C ALA A 141 -1.28 -11.78 11.74
N ILE A 142 -1.65 -11.10 10.66
CA ILE A 142 -0.72 -10.47 9.74
C ILE A 142 0.28 -9.54 10.44
N MET A 143 -0.13 -8.89 11.53
CA MET A 143 0.74 -8.00 12.29
C MET A 143 1.88 -8.76 12.98
N GLY A 144 1.59 -9.94 13.58
CA GLY A 144 2.63 -10.78 14.17
C GLY A 144 3.63 -11.25 13.12
N ALA A 145 3.15 -11.74 11.97
CA ALA A 145 3.99 -12.14 10.85
C ALA A 145 4.85 -10.99 10.31
N ALA A 146 4.28 -9.79 10.20
CA ALA A 146 5.00 -8.59 9.76
C ALA A 146 6.16 -8.23 10.71
N LEU A 147 5.89 -8.22 12.02
CA LEU A 147 6.88 -7.82 13.02
C LEU A 147 8.01 -8.84 13.20
N GLU A 148 7.71 -10.14 13.05
CA GLU A 148 8.68 -11.22 13.24
C GLU A 148 9.53 -11.49 12.00
N SER A 149 8.96 -11.41 10.81
CA SER A 149 9.66 -11.74 9.56
C SER A 149 10.66 -10.67 9.11
N ASP A 150 11.46 -10.98 8.09
CA ASP A 150 12.37 -10.04 7.43
C ASP A 150 11.71 -9.12 6.39
N CYS A 151 10.38 -9.12 6.30
CA CYS A 151 9.67 -8.23 5.39
C CYS A 151 9.92 -6.75 5.70
N TRP A 152 9.96 -5.92 4.66
CA TRP A 152 9.87 -4.48 4.85
C TRP A 152 8.46 -4.09 5.25
N CYS A 153 8.35 -3.12 6.17
CA CYS A 153 7.09 -2.58 6.64
C CYS A 153 6.95 -1.13 6.16
N GLU A 154 5.95 -0.87 5.35
CA GLU A 154 5.62 0.51 4.96
C GLU A 154 4.87 1.20 6.12
N ALA A 155 5.17 2.48 6.34
CA ALA A 155 4.60 3.27 7.43
C ALA A 155 4.19 4.66 6.97
N ILE A 156 2.94 5.04 7.23
CA ILE A 156 2.43 6.39 7.01
C ILE A 156 2.64 7.19 8.30
N CYS A 157 3.75 7.92 8.37
CA CYS A 157 4.20 8.62 9.57
C CYS A 157 3.63 10.05 9.63
N ASP A 158 2.31 10.21 9.70
CA ASP A 158 1.62 11.50 9.73
C ASP A 158 0.98 11.83 11.10
N GLY A 159 1.16 10.95 12.09
CA GLY A 159 0.53 11.07 13.40
C GLY A 159 -0.99 10.84 13.41
N ARG A 160 -1.58 10.50 12.25
CA ARG A 160 -3.02 10.25 12.05
C ARG A 160 -3.28 8.79 11.71
N HIS A 161 -2.54 8.23 10.73
CA HIS A 161 -2.56 6.80 10.41
C HIS A 161 -1.87 6.00 11.50
N LEU A 162 -0.71 6.45 11.96
CA LEU A 162 0.02 5.83 13.05
C LEU A 162 0.26 6.82 14.17
N HIS A 163 -0.13 6.43 15.38
CA HIS A 163 0.27 7.16 16.58
C HIS A 163 1.81 7.15 16.71
N PRO A 164 2.47 8.24 17.17
CA PRO A 164 3.93 8.29 17.33
C PRO A 164 4.53 7.10 18.11
N GLY A 165 3.81 6.61 19.12
CA GLY A 165 4.20 5.41 19.87
C GLY A 165 4.23 4.15 19.01
N THR A 166 3.29 4.01 18.08
CA THR A 166 3.24 2.88 17.13
C THR A 166 4.42 2.94 16.16
N VAL A 167 4.77 4.13 15.66
CA VAL A 167 5.96 4.31 14.81
C VAL A 167 7.23 3.90 15.56
N ARG A 168 7.40 4.35 16.82
CA ARG A 168 8.55 3.95 17.64
C ARG A 168 8.59 2.45 17.91
N MET A 169 7.44 1.82 18.15
CA MET A 169 7.34 0.37 18.35
C MET A 169 7.74 -0.38 17.08
N LEU A 170 7.21 0.03 15.92
CA LEU A 170 7.55 -0.57 14.63
C LEU A 170 9.06 -0.52 14.37
N LEU A 171 9.69 0.65 14.57
CA LEU A 171 11.13 0.81 14.42
C LEU A 171 11.95 -0.01 15.40
N LYS A 172 11.47 -0.19 16.64
CA LYS A 172 12.14 -1.07 17.62
C LYS A 172 12.07 -2.54 17.23
N CYS A 173 10.97 -2.98 16.65
CA CYS A 173 10.81 -4.38 16.22
C CYS A 173 11.55 -4.68 14.92
N LYS A 174 11.50 -3.75 13.96
CA LYS A 174 12.02 -3.98 12.59
C LYS A 174 13.42 -3.43 12.35
N GLY A 175 13.86 -2.46 13.14
CA GLY A 175 15.04 -1.65 12.81
C GLY A 175 14.76 -0.64 11.70
N TRP A 176 15.70 0.28 11.49
CA TRP A 176 15.60 1.34 10.48
C TRP A 176 15.67 0.78 9.04
N ASP A 177 16.37 -0.33 8.86
CA ASP A 177 16.62 -0.95 7.55
C ASP A 177 15.38 -1.66 6.97
N ARG A 178 14.36 -1.88 7.78
CA ARG A 178 13.16 -2.64 7.40
C ARG A 178 11.87 -1.82 7.47
N VAL A 179 11.96 -0.51 7.70
CA VAL A 179 10.80 0.39 7.68
C VAL A 179 10.94 1.38 6.55
N ILE A 180 9.91 1.46 5.72
CA ILE A 180 9.83 2.37 4.57
C ILE A 180 8.79 3.44 4.88
N ALA A 181 9.21 4.70 4.97
CA ALA A 181 8.26 5.79 5.07
C ALA A 181 7.54 5.99 3.72
N ILE A 182 6.23 5.91 3.74
CA ILE A 182 5.37 6.18 2.59
C ILE A 182 4.36 7.27 2.90
N THR A 183 3.74 7.79 1.87
CA THR A 183 2.73 8.84 2.01
C THR A 183 1.30 8.33 1.90
N ASP A 184 1.08 7.34 1.05
CA ASP A 184 -0.27 6.95 0.64
C ASP A 184 -1.12 8.16 0.20
N SER A 185 -0.47 9.09 -0.52
CA SER A 185 -1.07 10.36 -0.91
C SER A 185 -2.05 10.19 -2.06
N ILE A 186 -3.22 10.83 -1.91
CA ILE A 186 -4.21 10.96 -2.98
C ILE A 186 -3.97 12.24 -3.81
N MET A 187 -4.70 12.38 -4.94
CA MET A 187 -4.59 13.54 -5.83
C MET A 187 -4.85 14.89 -5.15
N ALA A 188 -5.45 14.90 -3.96
CA ALA A 188 -5.70 16.12 -3.19
C ALA A 188 -4.50 16.60 -2.36
N ALA A 189 -3.38 15.86 -2.36
CA ALA A 189 -2.18 16.29 -1.65
C ALA A 189 -1.63 17.60 -2.23
N GLY A 190 -1.39 18.57 -1.35
CA GLY A 190 -0.96 19.91 -1.75
C GLY A 190 -2.07 20.84 -2.24
N LEU A 191 -3.32 20.36 -2.31
CA LEU A 191 -4.49 21.17 -2.67
C LEU A 191 -5.23 21.67 -1.43
N PRO A 192 -6.08 22.72 -1.54
CA PRO A 192 -6.93 23.19 -0.44
C PRO A 192 -7.86 22.09 0.08
N GLY A 193 -8.37 22.26 1.31
CA GLY A 193 -9.47 21.43 1.80
C GLY A 193 -10.70 21.53 0.90
N GLY A 194 -11.41 20.42 0.68
CA GLY A 194 -12.53 20.38 -0.24
C GLY A 194 -13.00 18.96 -0.56
N ASN A 195 -13.86 18.85 -1.54
CA ASN A 195 -14.35 17.55 -2.03
C ASN A 195 -13.63 17.19 -3.34
N TYR A 196 -13.20 15.94 -3.42
CA TYR A 196 -12.41 15.40 -4.53
C TYR A 196 -12.97 14.05 -4.97
N LYS A 197 -12.49 13.55 -6.10
CA LYS A 197 -12.76 12.18 -6.58
C LYS A 197 -11.53 11.31 -6.41
N LEU A 198 -11.71 10.10 -5.87
CA LEU A 198 -10.69 9.06 -5.80
C LEU A 198 -11.23 7.79 -6.46
N GLY A 199 -10.91 7.59 -7.74
CA GLY A 199 -11.57 6.58 -8.55
C GLY A 199 -13.07 6.85 -8.60
N VAL A 200 -13.87 5.85 -8.22
CA VAL A 200 -15.34 5.96 -8.16
C VAL A 200 -15.86 6.65 -6.89
N ASN A 201 -15.00 6.93 -5.90
CA ASN A 201 -15.40 7.43 -4.59
C ASN A 201 -15.33 8.95 -4.51
N ASP A 202 -16.26 9.54 -3.73
CA ASP A 202 -16.17 10.93 -3.27
C ASP A 202 -15.37 10.99 -1.97
N VAL A 203 -14.38 11.87 -1.93
CA VAL A 203 -13.47 12.06 -0.78
C VAL A 203 -13.54 13.50 -0.32
N GLY A 204 -13.76 13.70 0.99
CA GLY A 204 -13.64 15.00 1.64
C GLY A 204 -12.27 15.16 2.29
N VAL A 205 -11.61 16.31 2.04
CA VAL A 205 -10.35 16.68 2.70
C VAL A 205 -10.62 17.83 3.67
N ARG A 206 -10.37 17.60 4.96
CA ARG A 206 -10.57 18.58 6.03
C ARG A 206 -9.41 18.56 7.01
N GLY A 207 -8.76 19.72 7.21
CA GLY A 207 -7.61 19.83 8.11
C GLY A 207 -6.46 18.88 7.75
N GLY A 208 -6.31 18.50 6.47
CA GLY A 208 -5.30 17.56 6.00
C GLY A 208 -5.65 16.08 6.19
N ASP A 209 -6.84 15.75 6.68
CA ASP A 209 -7.35 14.38 6.75
C ASP A 209 -8.27 14.10 5.55
N ALA A 210 -8.12 12.94 4.94
CA ALA A 210 -8.89 12.51 3.77
C ALA A 210 -9.79 11.33 4.14
N GLY A 211 -11.09 11.45 3.85
CA GLY A 211 -12.06 10.41 4.17
C GLY A 211 -13.16 10.29 3.13
N LEU A 212 -13.71 9.09 2.97
CA LEU A 212 -14.86 8.84 2.11
C LEU A 212 -16.05 9.68 2.56
N ALA A 213 -16.70 10.36 1.63
CA ALA A 213 -17.77 11.30 1.92
C ALA A 213 -18.96 10.71 2.72
N PRO A 214 -19.44 9.47 2.48
CA PRO A 214 -20.61 8.97 3.18
C PRO A 214 -20.33 8.56 4.64
N ASN A 215 -19.15 8.06 4.98
CA ASN A 215 -18.92 7.38 6.26
C ASN A 215 -17.61 7.78 6.97
N GLY A 216 -16.80 8.67 6.37
CA GLY A 216 -15.55 9.13 6.98
C GLY A 216 -14.43 8.08 7.03
N VAL A 217 -14.61 6.92 6.41
CA VAL A 217 -13.53 5.92 6.31
C VAL A 217 -12.32 6.57 5.65
N ARG A 218 -11.16 6.46 6.29
CA ARG A 218 -9.93 7.09 5.78
C ARG A 218 -9.60 6.56 4.38
N ALA A 219 -9.24 7.47 3.47
CA ALA A 219 -9.01 7.21 2.06
C ALA A 219 -7.67 7.83 1.65
N GLY A 220 -6.59 7.14 2.01
CA GLY A 220 -5.23 7.63 1.83
C GLY A 220 -4.92 8.88 2.64
N SER A 221 -3.94 9.65 2.22
CA SER A 221 -3.48 10.84 2.92
C SER A 221 -3.35 12.07 2.01
N THR A 222 -3.04 13.22 2.62
CA THR A 222 -2.53 14.42 1.93
C THR A 222 -1.07 14.71 2.32
N LEU A 223 -0.39 13.72 2.87
CA LEU A 223 0.98 13.81 3.38
C LEU A 223 1.99 13.94 2.24
N SER A 224 2.95 14.83 2.36
CA SER A 224 4.16 14.80 1.51
C SER A 224 5.26 13.98 2.18
N LEU A 225 6.16 13.38 1.39
CA LEU A 225 7.26 12.59 1.94
C LEU A 225 8.21 13.44 2.81
N ALA A 226 8.38 14.72 2.48
CA ALA A 226 9.16 15.65 3.31
C ALA A 226 8.53 15.89 4.70
N HIS A 227 7.20 15.94 4.76
CA HIS A 227 6.49 16.01 6.04
C HIS A 227 6.56 14.68 6.80
N ALA A 228 6.37 13.53 6.11
CA ALA A 228 6.52 12.21 6.73
C ALA A 228 7.89 12.04 7.39
N LEU A 229 8.97 12.48 6.72
CA LEU A 229 10.32 12.40 7.26
C LEU A 229 10.49 13.30 8.50
N ARG A 230 10.02 14.56 8.43
CA ARG A 230 10.08 15.51 9.57
C ARG A 230 9.31 14.97 10.77
N ASP A 231 8.10 14.46 10.55
CA ASP A 231 7.26 13.92 11.61
C ASP A 231 7.89 12.68 12.22
N ASN A 232 8.49 11.79 11.41
CA ASN A 232 9.20 10.63 11.90
C ASN A 232 10.41 11.02 12.79
N VAL A 233 11.20 12.01 12.38
CA VAL A 233 12.28 12.58 13.22
C VAL A 233 11.71 13.12 14.54
N GLY A 234 10.61 13.87 14.49
CA GLY A 234 9.93 14.38 15.69
C GLY A 234 9.42 13.27 16.60
N PHE A 235 8.84 12.20 16.03
CA PHE A 235 8.29 11.07 16.80
C PHE A 235 9.37 10.21 17.45
N THR A 236 10.52 10.09 16.83
CA THR A 236 11.59 9.20 17.27
C THR A 236 12.70 9.88 18.04
N HIS A 237 12.75 11.22 18.00
CA HIS A 237 13.85 12.03 18.56
C HIS A 237 15.24 11.67 17.99
N HIS A 238 15.27 11.13 16.77
CA HIS A 238 16.50 10.85 16.03
C HIS A 238 16.77 11.92 14.98
N THR A 239 18.04 12.10 14.63
CA THR A 239 18.46 12.96 13.52
C THR A 239 18.49 12.17 12.22
N VAL A 240 18.23 12.85 11.09
CA VAL A 240 18.51 12.29 9.76
C VAL A 240 20.01 12.22 9.59
N GLN A 241 20.56 11.04 9.36
CA GLN A 241 21.95 10.83 9.00
C GLN A 241 22.12 10.78 7.48
#